data_099966c262c04eced45edd4ade4c3015
#
_entry.id   099966c262c04eced45edd4ade4c3015
#
_cell.length_a   1.000
_cell.length_b   1.000
_cell.length_c   1.000
_cell.angle_alpha   90.00
_cell.angle_beta   90.00
_cell.angle_gamma   90.00
#
_symmetry.space_group_name_H-M   'P 1'
#
loop_
_entity.id
_entity.type
_entity.pdbx_description
1 polymer ?
#
loop_
_entity_poly.entity_id
_entity_poly.type
_entity_poly.pdbx_seq_one_letter_code
_entity_poly.pdbx_strand_id
1 'polypeptide(L)'
;MNPIVKQILWIRVFLIGLGLQAMLELFRKDERAYKIMGTWVRNLGILIFMMPIILAPFDAQSRIEGILGASFRIIGIISSALGIIFIIVASKHLLKVAGSEQIPRELITDGIYGKVRNPIYTGVILLTIGWSLIWGAIYSFFIITGIVVLILLGLIKFLEEPMLKKFLGDKFLEYRKRVPMLFPLPVMVVIIALVITMIVFVATGLIPLI
;
A
#
# COMPACT_ATOMS: atom_id res chain seq x y z
N MET A 1 9.31 9.01 -24.96
CA MET A 1 10.05 8.69 -23.70
C MET A 1 9.79 7.23 -23.40
N ASN A 2 10.83 6.46 -23.12
CA ASN A 2 10.73 5.02 -22.81
C ASN A 2 9.72 4.79 -21.65
N PRO A 3 8.81 3.81 -21.75
CA PRO A 3 7.82 3.52 -20.71
C PRO A 3 8.42 3.30 -19.31
N ILE A 4 9.57 2.61 -19.24
CA ILE A 4 10.29 2.38 -17.97
C ILE A 4 10.74 3.71 -17.35
N VAL A 5 11.25 4.64 -18.18
CA VAL A 5 11.68 5.97 -17.68
C VAL A 5 10.50 6.76 -17.11
N LYS A 6 9.30 6.65 -17.70
CA LYS A 6 8.09 7.26 -17.16
C LYS A 6 7.73 6.68 -15.81
N GLN A 7 7.80 5.36 -15.65
CA GLN A 7 7.53 4.72 -14.36
C GLN A 7 8.55 5.15 -13.29
N ILE A 8 9.83 5.33 -13.67
CA ILE A 8 10.87 5.86 -12.76
C ILE A 8 10.56 7.30 -12.33
N LEU A 9 9.97 8.13 -13.21
CA LEU A 9 9.55 9.48 -12.80
C LEU A 9 8.49 9.47 -11.70
N TRP A 10 7.57 8.49 -11.72
CA TRP A 10 6.59 8.32 -10.66
C TRP A 10 7.21 7.98 -9.30
N ILE A 11 8.40 7.34 -9.29
CA ILE A 11 9.14 7.10 -8.04
C ILE A 11 9.52 8.43 -7.36
N ARG A 12 9.92 9.43 -8.14
CA ARG A 12 10.22 10.76 -7.60
C ARG A 12 8.99 11.39 -6.93
N VAL A 13 7.81 11.22 -7.52
CA VAL A 13 6.55 11.71 -6.93
C VAL A 13 6.27 10.99 -5.61
N PHE A 14 6.46 9.67 -5.52
CA PHE A 14 6.39 8.94 -4.25
C PHE A 14 7.33 9.51 -3.20
N LEU A 15 8.60 9.73 -3.56
CA LEU A 15 9.61 10.25 -2.63
C LEU A 15 9.28 11.65 -2.15
N ILE A 16 8.70 12.51 -2.99
CA ILE A 16 8.22 13.84 -2.58
C ILE A 16 7.09 13.69 -1.56
N GLY A 17 6.10 12.83 -1.82
CA GLY A 17 5.00 12.57 -0.88
C GLY A 17 5.48 12.07 0.48
N LEU A 18 6.45 11.14 0.48
CA LEU A 18 7.07 10.64 1.71
C LEU A 18 7.89 11.73 2.41
N GLY A 19 8.65 12.53 1.66
CA GLY A 19 9.42 13.64 2.20
C GLY A 19 8.54 14.67 2.92
N LEU A 20 7.39 15.00 2.36
CA LEU A 20 6.42 15.89 3.00
C LEU A 20 5.88 15.28 4.30
N GLN A 21 5.62 13.97 4.34
CA GLN A 21 5.20 13.31 5.57
C GLN A 21 6.32 13.27 6.62
N ALA A 22 7.56 13.01 6.21
CA ALA A 22 8.71 13.02 7.11
C ALA A 22 8.99 14.43 7.68
N MET A 23 8.80 15.47 6.88
CA MET A 23 8.91 16.86 7.38
C MET A 23 7.95 17.16 8.54
N LEU A 24 6.76 16.56 8.55
CA LEU A 24 5.81 16.75 9.65
C LEU A 24 6.35 16.31 11.00
N GLU A 25 7.16 15.25 11.02
CA GLU A 25 7.77 14.77 12.26
C GLU A 25 8.77 15.80 12.85
N LEU A 26 9.37 16.64 12.00
CA LEU A 26 10.27 17.71 12.46
C LEU A 26 9.50 18.84 13.17
N PHE A 27 8.25 19.12 12.75
CA PHE A 27 7.40 20.15 13.35
C PHE A 27 6.58 19.67 14.53
N ARG A 28 6.69 18.41 14.91
CA ARG A 28 5.91 17.76 15.99
C ARG A 28 6.10 18.40 17.37
N LYS A 29 7.19 19.16 17.58
CA LYS A 29 7.49 19.83 18.84
C LYS A 29 6.68 21.12 19.07
N ASP A 30 6.13 21.72 18.03
CA ASP A 30 5.28 22.92 18.11
C ASP A 30 3.81 22.51 17.90
N GLU A 31 3.06 22.42 19.02
CA GLU A 31 1.70 21.88 19.04
C GLU A 31 0.70 22.71 18.20
N ARG A 32 0.86 24.02 18.10
CA ARG A 32 -0.02 24.89 17.29
C ARG A 32 0.31 24.81 15.81
N ALA A 33 1.57 24.93 15.44
CA ALA A 33 2.03 24.82 14.05
C ALA A 33 1.73 23.41 13.51
N TYR A 34 1.93 22.37 14.34
CA TYR A 34 1.62 21.00 13.97
C TYR A 34 0.12 20.76 13.72
N LYS A 35 -0.77 21.36 14.52
CA LYS A 35 -2.22 21.15 14.40
C LYS A 35 -2.79 21.77 13.11
N ILE A 36 -2.31 22.91 12.66
CA ILE A 36 -2.84 23.60 11.46
C ILE A 36 -2.07 23.18 10.21
N MET A 37 -0.77 23.43 10.18
CA MET A 37 0.09 23.06 9.03
C MET A 37 0.22 21.56 8.85
N GLY A 38 0.31 20.82 9.97
CA GLY A 38 0.46 19.38 9.96
C GLY A 38 -0.66 18.66 9.23
N THR A 39 -1.91 19.09 9.40
CA THR A 39 -3.06 18.49 8.71
C THR A 39 -2.98 18.72 7.20
N TRP A 40 -2.67 19.93 6.75
CA TRP A 40 -2.56 20.25 5.32
C TRP A 40 -1.37 19.54 4.66
N VAL A 41 -0.19 19.57 5.27
CA VAL A 41 1.02 18.93 4.73
C VAL A 41 0.85 17.41 4.73
N ARG A 42 0.22 16.82 5.76
CA ARG A 42 -0.09 15.39 5.79
C ARG A 42 -1.03 14.99 4.66
N ASN A 43 -2.13 15.71 4.47
CA ASN A 43 -3.10 15.41 3.42
C ASN A 43 -2.50 15.59 2.04
N LEU A 44 -1.70 16.63 1.82
CA LEU A 44 -0.95 16.84 0.59
C LEU A 44 0.07 15.71 0.35
N GLY A 45 0.81 15.31 1.38
CA GLY A 45 1.75 14.20 1.29
C GLY A 45 1.07 12.87 0.93
N ILE A 46 -0.10 12.57 1.52
CA ILE A 46 -0.93 11.40 1.16
C ILE A 46 -1.41 11.51 -0.29
N LEU A 47 -1.91 12.68 -0.70
CA LEU A 47 -2.38 12.90 -2.06
C LEU A 47 -1.26 12.66 -3.08
N ILE A 48 -0.09 13.26 -2.86
CA ILE A 48 1.08 13.10 -3.73
C ILE A 48 1.56 11.64 -3.73
N PHE A 49 1.54 10.96 -2.57
CA PHE A 49 1.87 9.55 -2.48
C PHE A 49 0.91 8.65 -3.28
N MET A 50 -0.39 8.99 -3.31
CA MET A 50 -1.40 8.24 -4.06
C MET A 50 -1.35 8.49 -5.58
N MET A 51 -0.83 9.64 -6.04
CA MET A 51 -0.80 9.98 -7.47
C MET A 51 -0.16 8.91 -8.35
N PRO A 52 1.02 8.36 -8.05
CA PRO A 52 1.62 7.30 -8.87
C PRO A 52 0.76 6.03 -8.95
N ILE A 53 0.08 5.66 -7.87
CA ILE A 53 -0.80 4.50 -7.84
C ILE A 53 -1.96 4.71 -8.82
N ILE A 54 -2.54 5.90 -8.85
CA ILE A 54 -3.72 6.22 -9.65
C ILE A 54 -3.34 6.49 -11.10
N LEU A 55 -2.29 7.29 -11.36
CA LEU A 55 -2.01 7.87 -12.67
C LEU A 55 -1.03 7.04 -13.51
N ALA A 56 -0.04 6.38 -12.89
CA ALA A 56 0.95 5.63 -13.65
C ALA A 56 0.37 4.52 -14.57
N PRO A 57 -0.75 3.84 -14.22
CA PRO A 57 -1.36 2.87 -15.12
C PRO A 57 -1.92 3.46 -16.43
N PHE A 58 -2.17 4.78 -16.49
CA PHE A 58 -2.62 5.45 -17.72
C PHE A 58 -1.50 5.82 -18.68
N ASP A 59 -0.25 5.78 -18.22
CA ASP A 59 0.90 6.04 -19.10
C ASP A 59 0.98 5.05 -20.25
N ALA A 60 1.63 5.48 -21.34
CA ALA A 60 1.96 4.59 -22.45
C ALA A 60 2.90 3.48 -21.97
N GLN A 61 2.39 2.26 -21.92
CA GLN A 61 3.10 1.06 -21.48
C GLN A 61 2.47 -0.19 -22.10
N SER A 62 3.20 -1.30 -22.04
CA SER A 62 2.67 -2.60 -22.45
C SER A 62 1.43 -2.97 -21.63
N ARG A 63 0.41 -3.47 -22.33
CA ARG A 63 -0.88 -3.80 -21.73
C ARG A 63 -1.25 -5.25 -22.01
N ILE A 64 -1.96 -5.84 -21.07
CA ILE A 64 -2.55 -7.17 -21.25
C ILE A 64 -3.89 -6.99 -21.94
N GLU A 65 -4.01 -7.54 -23.14
CA GLU A 65 -5.22 -7.43 -23.97
C GLU A 65 -5.89 -8.79 -24.21
N GLY A 66 -6.98 -8.81 -24.95
CA GLY A 66 -7.73 -10.01 -25.29
C GLY A 66 -8.38 -10.71 -24.09
N ILE A 67 -8.54 -12.02 -24.20
CA ILE A 67 -9.18 -12.85 -23.17
C ILE A 67 -8.39 -12.83 -21.86
N LEU A 68 -7.06 -12.87 -21.94
CA LEU A 68 -6.19 -12.76 -20.75
C LEU A 68 -6.39 -11.41 -20.06
N GLY A 69 -6.43 -10.32 -20.84
CA GLY A 69 -6.70 -9.00 -20.29
C GLY A 69 -8.06 -8.91 -19.60
N ALA A 70 -9.10 -9.53 -20.15
CA ALA A 70 -10.41 -9.59 -19.53
C ALA A 70 -10.37 -10.34 -18.19
N SER A 71 -9.69 -11.48 -18.13
CA SER A 71 -9.54 -12.27 -16.89
C SER A 71 -8.80 -11.48 -15.81
N PHE A 72 -7.69 -10.83 -16.16
CA PHE A 72 -6.93 -10.00 -15.23
C PHE A 72 -7.73 -8.77 -14.75
N ARG A 73 -8.58 -8.17 -15.60
CA ARG A 73 -9.47 -7.07 -15.19
C ARG A 73 -10.46 -7.53 -14.12
N ILE A 74 -11.06 -8.70 -14.26
CA ILE A 74 -11.97 -9.26 -13.24
C ILE A 74 -11.22 -9.43 -11.90
N ILE A 75 -10.05 -10.07 -11.93
CA ILE A 75 -9.19 -10.21 -10.74
C ILE A 75 -8.86 -8.83 -10.16
N GLY A 76 -8.55 -7.87 -11.01
CA GLY A 76 -8.25 -6.49 -10.63
C GLY A 76 -9.41 -5.79 -9.93
N ILE A 77 -10.64 -5.93 -10.44
CA ILE A 77 -11.85 -5.38 -9.83
C ILE A 77 -12.06 -5.97 -8.43
N ILE A 78 -11.96 -7.32 -8.32
CA ILE A 78 -12.12 -8.00 -7.03
C ILE A 78 -11.05 -7.54 -6.04
N SER A 79 -9.77 -7.50 -6.45
CA SER A 79 -8.67 -7.05 -5.61
C SER A 79 -8.84 -5.61 -5.14
N SER A 80 -9.24 -4.70 -6.05
CA SER A 80 -9.49 -3.28 -5.73
C SER A 80 -10.65 -3.13 -4.74
N ALA A 81 -11.73 -3.84 -4.95
CA ALA A 81 -12.89 -3.81 -4.06
C ALA A 81 -12.52 -4.31 -2.65
N LEU A 82 -11.78 -5.43 -2.55
CA LEU A 82 -11.26 -5.92 -1.27
C LEU A 82 -10.32 -4.90 -0.63
N GLY A 83 -9.41 -4.28 -1.40
CA GLY A 83 -8.52 -3.24 -0.91
C GLY A 83 -9.26 -2.07 -0.29
N ILE A 84 -10.29 -1.56 -0.96
CA ILE A 84 -11.15 -0.48 -0.46
C ILE A 84 -11.87 -0.90 0.83
N ILE A 85 -12.43 -2.11 0.86
CA ILE A 85 -13.10 -2.65 2.05
C ILE A 85 -12.12 -2.70 3.24
N PHE A 86 -10.92 -3.23 3.03
CA PHE A 86 -9.88 -3.29 4.07
C PHE A 86 -9.55 -1.90 4.62
N ILE A 87 -9.34 -0.90 3.74
CA ILE A 87 -9.04 0.47 4.14
C ILE A 87 -10.20 1.06 4.95
N ILE A 88 -11.44 0.95 4.45
CA ILE A 88 -12.62 1.53 5.12
C ILE A 88 -12.86 0.89 6.48
N VAL A 89 -12.86 -0.46 6.54
CA VAL A 89 -13.13 -1.19 7.79
C VAL A 89 -12.05 -0.91 8.82
N ALA A 90 -10.77 -0.95 8.41
CA ALA A 90 -9.65 -0.68 9.30
C ALA A 90 -9.64 0.76 9.81
N SER A 91 -9.88 1.73 8.93
CA SER A 91 -9.92 3.16 9.31
C SER A 91 -11.07 3.46 10.26
N LYS A 92 -12.28 2.91 10.02
CA LYS A 92 -13.41 3.05 10.93
C LYS A 92 -13.12 2.44 12.30
N HIS A 93 -12.50 1.25 12.33
CA HIS A 93 -12.14 0.57 13.56
C HIS A 93 -11.09 1.36 14.35
N LEU A 94 -10.05 1.83 13.67
CA LEU A 94 -9.00 2.66 14.25
C LEU A 94 -9.56 3.96 14.86
N LEU A 95 -10.41 4.68 14.11
CA LEU A 95 -11.04 5.92 14.58
C LEU A 95 -11.95 5.69 15.79
N LYS A 96 -12.65 4.56 15.85
CA LYS A 96 -13.52 4.22 16.98
C LYS A 96 -12.72 3.98 18.26
N VAL A 97 -11.54 3.34 18.17
CA VAL A 97 -10.72 2.96 19.34
C VAL A 97 -9.74 4.06 19.74
N ALA A 98 -9.04 4.64 18.76
CA ALA A 98 -8.02 5.66 19.03
C ALA A 98 -8.60 7.07 19.22
N GLY A 99 -9.83 7.32 18.78
CA GLY A 99 -10.41 8.67 18.79
C GLY A 99 -9.59 9.63 17.94
N SER A 100 -9.26 10.80 18.49
CA SER A 100 -8.40 11.80 17.83
C SER A 100 -6.91 11.62 18.17
N GLU A 101 -6.54 10.65 18.99
CA GLU A 101 -5.16 10.42 19.40
C GLU A 101 -4.40 9.69 18.30
N GLN A 102 -3.20 10.18 17.99
CA GLN A 102 -2.36 9.61 16.91
C GLN A 102 -1.71 8.26 17.28
N ILE A 103 -1.63 7.96 18.58
CA ILE A 103 -1.09 6.71 19.10
C ILE A 103 -2.18 6.09 19.97
N PRO A 104 -2.68 4.89 19.62
CA PRO A 104 -3.64 4.21 20.47
C PRO A 104 -3.02 3.93 21.84
N ARG A 105 -3.74 4.29 22.92
CA ARG A 105 -3.32 3.95 24.29
C ARG A 105 -3.33 2.45 24.54
N GLU A 106 -4.11 1.73 23.75
CA GLU A 106 -4.26 0.28 23.83
C GLU A 106 -4.02 -0.38 22.47
N LEU A 107 -3.49 -1.61 22.53
CA LEU A 107 -3.27 -2.41 21.33
C LEU A 107 -4.59 -2.92 20.78
N ILE A 108 -4.93 -2.52 19.56
CA ILE A 108 -6.11 -3.01 18.85
C ILE A 108 -5.78 -4.42 18.31
N THR A 109 -6.50 -5.42 18.79
CA THR A 109 -6.27 -6.83 18.42
C THR A 109 -7.52 -7.56 17.93
N ASP A 110 -8.66 -6.87 17.90
CA ASP A 110 -9.96 -7.39 17.50
C ASP A 110 -10.33 -7.02 16.06
N GLY A 111 -11.45 -7.56 15.59
CA GLY A 111 -11.96 -7.30 14.25
C GLY A 111 -10.96 -7.63 13.15
N ILE A 112 -10.73 -6.68 12.24
CA ILE A 112 -9.79 -6.86 11.12
C ILE A 112 -8.32 -6.89 11.59
N TYR A 113 -8.01 -6.23 12.72
CA TYR A 113 -6.68 -6.25 13.32
C TYR A 113 -6.37 -7.60 13.99
N GLY A 114 -7.38 -8.40 14.32
CA GLY A 114 -7.19 -9.80 14.72
C GLY A 114 -6.80 -10.74 13.58
N LYS A 115 -7.00 -10.32 12.33
CA LYS A 115 -6.68 -11.12 11.14
C LYS A 115 -5.37 -10.72 10.48
N VAL A 116 -5.06 -9.42 10.44
CA VAL A 116 -3.81 -8.86 9.94
C VAL A 116 -3.43 -7.65 10.78
N ARG A 117 -2.12 -7.47 11.03
CA ARG A 117 -1.63 -6.39 11.90
C ARG A 117 -1.73 -5.00 11.24
N ASN A 118 -1.59 -4.95 9.92
CA ASN A 118 -1.58 -3.69 9.16
C ASN A 118 -2.65 -3.71 8.06
N PRO A 119 -3.95 -3.73 8.42
CA PRO A 119 -5.02 -3.90 7.44
C PRO A 119 -5.15 -2.73 6.46
N ILE A 120 -4.81 -1.50 6.85
CA ILE A 120 -4.80 -0.35 5.93
C ILE A 120 -3.75 -0.57 4.85
N TYR A 121 -2.53 -0.97 5.20
CA TYR A 121 -1.46 -1.23 4.22
C TYR A 121 -1.76 -2.44 3.35
N THR A 122 -2.37 -3.49 3.92
CA THR A 122 -2.92 -4.62 3.16
C THR A 122 -3.89 -4.13 2.08
N GLY A 123 -4.81 -3.23 2.46
CA GLY A 123 -5.77 -2.63 1.54
C GLY A 123 -5.10 -1.79 0.45
N VAL A 124 -4.09 -0.98 0.77
CA VAL A 124 -3.34 -0.19 -0.22
C VAL A 124 -2.63 -1.09 -1.23
N ILE A 125 -2.00 -2.19 -0.77
CA ILE A 125 -1.33 -3.16 -1.68
C ILE A 125 -2.35 -3.81 -2.60
N LEU A 126 -3.47 -4.30 -2.07
CA LEU A 126 -4.54 -4.91 -2.88
C LEU A 126 -5.12 -3.93 -3.89
N LEU A 127 -5.33 -2.68 -3.50
CA LEU A 127 -5.80 -1.62 -4.38
C LEU A 127 -4.80 -1.34 -5.51
N THR A 128 -3.50 -1.25 -5.20
CA THR A 128 -2.45 -1.00 -6.19
C THR A 128 -2.33 -2.15 -7.20
N ILE A 129 -2.34 -3.39 -6.72
CA ILE A 129 -2.38 -4.59 -7.57
C ILE A 129 -3.61 -4.54 -8.47
N GLY A 130 -4.79 -4.39 -7.86
CA GLY A 130 -6.06 -4.42 -8.56
C GLY A 130 -6.17 -3.32 -9.61
N TRP A 131 -5.80 -2.10 -9.29
CA TRP A 131 -5.83 -0.97 -10.21
C TRP A 131 -4.92 -1.18 -11.41
N SER A 132 -3.70 -1.66 -11.21
CA SER A 132 -2.80 -1.99 -12.31
C SER A 132 -3.36 -3.09 -13.23
N LEU A 133 -4.01 -4.11 -12.66
CA LEU A 133 -4.64 -5.21 -13.42
C LEU A 133 -5.89 -4.75 -14.19
N ILE A 134 -6.71 -3.86 -13.64
CA ILE A 134 -7.89 -3.29 -14.35
C ILE A 134 -7.45 -2.63 -15.66
N TRP A 135 -6.35 -1.90 -15.65
CA TRP A 135 -5.79 -1.24 -16.83
C TRP A 135 -4.87 -2.13 -17.66
N GLY A 136 -4.60 -3.36 -17.21
CA GLY A 136 -3.66 -4.28 -17.84
C GLY A 136 -2.22 -3.73 -17.88
N ALA A 137 -1.89 -2.83 -16.96
CA ALA A 137 -0.70 -1.99 -16.96
C ALA A 137 0.51 -2.74 -16.38
N ILE A 138 1.32 -3.39 -17.23
CA ILE A 138 2.39 -4.31 -16.85
C ILE A 138 3.50 -3.62 -16.04
N TYR A 139 4.01 -2.50 -16.54
CA TYR A 139 5.08 -1.79 -15.83
C TYR A 139 4.60 -1.22 -14.49
N SER A 140 3.37 -0.70 -14.43
CA SER A 140 2.79 -0.24 -13.18
C SER A 140 2.58 -1.39 -12.21
N PHE A 141 2.15 -2.57 -12.69
CA PHE A 141 2.00 -3.75 -11.83
C PHE A 141 3.32 -4.14 -11.16
N PHE A 142 4.42 -4.22 -11.89
CA PHE A 142 5.70 -4.63 -11.30
C PHE A 142 6.40 -3.49 -10.56
N ILE A 143 6.52 -2.31 -11.19
CA ILE A 143 7.33 -1.22 -10.66
C ILE A 143 6.60 -0.48 -9.55
N ILE A 144 5.39 0.01 -9.83
CA ILE A 144 4.66 0.84 -8.85
C ILE A 144 4.23 -0.02 -7.66
N THR A 145 3.65 -1.20 -7.91
CA THR A 145 3.25 -2.10 -6.82
C THR A 145 4.46 -2.56 -6.00
N GLY A 146 5.57 -2.93 -6.67
CA GLY A 146 6.80 -3.32 -5.99
C GLY A 146 7.33 -2.23 -5.06
N ILE A 147 7.36 -0.99 -5.55
CA ILE A 147 7.80 0.17 -4.75
C ILE A 147 6.86 0.44 -3.58
N VAL A 148 5.54 0.41 -3.80
CA VAL A 148 4.55 0.56 -2.73
C VAL A 148 4.77 -0.49 -1.65
N VAL A 149 4.93 -1.76 -2.02
CA VAL A 149 5.20 -2.85 -1.07
C VAL A 149 6.48 -2.59 -0.28
N LEU A 150 7.58 -2.22 -0.95
CA LEU A 150 8.87 -1.96 -0.28
C LEU A 150 8.76 -0.78 0.69
N ILE A 151 8.10 0.30 0.30
CA ILE A 151 7.90 1.47 1.16
C ILE A 151 7.06 1.10 2.39
N LEU A 152 5.93 0.41 2.21
CA LEU A 152 5.06 0.03 3.30
C LEU A 152 5.73 -0.96 4.26
N LEU A 153 6.49 -1.93 3.74
CA LEU A 153 7.31 -2.82 4.57
C LEU A 153 8.37 -2.06 5.36
N GLY A 154 9.01 -1.07 4.74
CA GLY A 154 9.96 -0.18 5.40
C GLY A 154 9.31 0.60 6.53
N LEU A 155 8.16 1.24 6.29
CA LEU A 155 7.40 1.98 7.30
C LEU A 155 7.03 1.09 8.49
N ILE A 156 6.51 -0.12 8.23
CA ILE A 156 6.15 -1.07 9.29
C ILE A 156 7.39 -1.45 10.12
N LYS A 157 8.44 -1.93 9.45
CA LYS A 157 9.60 -2.52 10.15
C LYS A 157 10.49 -1.51 10.85
N PHE A 158 10.68 -0.33 10.26
CA PHE A 158 11.64 0.66 10.76
C PHE A 158 11.00 1.77 11.59
N LEU A 159 9.71 2.03 11.44
CA LEU A 159 9.03 3.10 12.16
C LEU A 159 7.95 2.56 13.11
N GLU A 160 6.96 1.80 12.62
CA GLU A 160 5.79 1.44 13.42
C GLU A 160 6.07 0.32 14.43
N GLU A 161 6.65 -0.81 14.01
CA GLU A 161 6.93 -1.92 14.92
C GLU A 161 7.90 -1.56 16.07
N PRO A 162 8.99 -0.80 15.84
CA PRO A 162 9.84 -0.34 16.94
C PRO A 162 9.10 0.59 17.91
N MET A 163 8.25 1.49 17.37
CA MET A 163 7.43 2.37 18.19
C MET A 163 6.43 1.57 19.03
N LEU A 164 5.65 0.67 18.43
CA LEU A 164 4.69 -0.18 19.12
C LEU A 164 5.36 -1.05 20.19
N LYS A 165 6.54 -1.62 19.89
CA LYS A 165 7.32 -2.39 20.86
C LYS A 165 7.75 -1.53 22.04
N LYS A 166 8.19 -0.28 21.80
CA LYS A 166 8.58 0.65 22.86
C LYS A 166 7.42 1.02 23.79
N PHE A 167 6.21 1.23 23.23
CA PHE A 167 5.05 1.69 24.01
C PHE A 167 4.25 0.54 24.64
N LEU A 168 4.16 -0.62 23.98
CA LEU A 168 3.26 -1.71 24.34
C LEU A 168 3.99 -2.98 24.86
N GLY A 169 5.33 -3.02 24.74
CA GLY A 169 6.17 -4.08 25.29
C GLY A 169 5.75 -5.49 24.85
N ASP A 170 5.64 -6.38 25.85
CA ASP A 170 5.34 -7.80 25.64
C ASP A 170 3.97 -8.07 25.02
N LYS A 171 2.96 -7.22 25.29
CA LYS A 171 1.65 -7.32 24.67
C LYS A 171 1.73 -7.27 23.14
N PHE A 172 2.56 -6.35 22.61
CA PHE A 172 2.80 -6.27 21.16
C PHE A 172 3.57 -7.50 20.65
N LEU A 173 4.56 -8.00 21.39
CA LEU A 173 5.34 -9.17 20.97
C LEU A 173 4.47 -10.44 20.88
N GLU A 174 3.55 -10.65 21.80
CA GLU A 174 2.59 -11.77 21.76
C GLU A 174 1.60 -11.63 20.59
N TYR A 175 1.07 -10.44 20.37
CA TYR A 175 0.20 -10.15 19.24
C TYR A 175 0.92 -10.42 17.91
N ARG A 176 2.16 -9.96 17.78
CA ARG A 176 3.02 -10.18 16.61
C ARG A 176 3.23 -11.65 16.26
N LYS A 177 3.32 -12.53 17.27
CA LYS A 177 3.47 -13.98 17.06
C LYS A 177 2.22 -14.63 16.48
N ARG A 178 1.03 -14.11 16.85
CA ARG A 178 -0.25 -14.72 16.49
C ARG A 178 -0.86 -14.19 15.20
N VAL A 179 -0.61 -12.92 14.89
CA VAL A 179 -1.28 -12.25 13.77
C VAL A 179 -0.26 -11.90 12.67
N PRO A 180 -0.52 -12.27 11.40
CA PRO A 180 0.38 -11.96 10.28
C PRO A 180 0.49 -10.46 10.04
N MET A 181 1.63 -10.03 9.48
CA MET A 181 1.92 -8.60 9.26
C MET A 181 0.98 -7.97 8.24
N LEU A 182 0.79 -8.58 7.06
CA LEU A 182 0.01 -8.04 5.94
C LEU A 182 -1.06 -9.02 5.47
N PHE A 183 -0.68 -10.24 5.09
CA PHE A 183 -1.59 -11.22 4.50
C PHE A 183 -1.53 -12.54 5.25
N PRO A 184 -2.68 -13.21 5.47
CA PRO A 184 -2.69 -14.61 5.84
C PRO A 184 -1.98 -15.46 4.78
N LEU A 185 -1.36 -16.56 5.20
CA LEU A 185 -0.57 -17.43 4.32
C LEU A 185 -1.29 -17.83 3.02
N PRO A 186 -2.59 -18.21 3.01
CA PRO A 186 -3.28 -18.57 1.77
C PRO A 186 -3.35 -17.40 0.77
N VAL A 187 -3.58 -16.18 1.26
CA VAL A 187 -3.64 -14.99 0.40
C VAL A 187 -2.26 -14.65 -0.17
N MET A 188 -1.20 -14.81 0.64
CA MET A 188 0.18 -14.66 0.15
C MET A 188 0.49 -15.63 -0.99
N VAL A 189 0.10 -16.89 -0.86
CA VAL A 189 0.30 -17.90 -1.92
C VAL A 189 -0.40 -17.48 -3.22
N VAL A 190 -1.64 -17.00 -3.14
CA VAL A 190 -2.37 -16.52 -4.32
C VAL A 190 -1.67 -15.31 -4.97
N ILE A 191 -1.21 -14.34 -4.18
CA ILE A 191 -0.48 -13.17 -4.70
C ILE A 191 0.82 -13.60 -5.37
N ILE A 192 1.59 -14.50 -4.76
CA ILE A 192 2.84 -15.01 -5.32
C ILE A 192 2.56 -15.77 -6.63
N ALA A 193 1.52 -16.63 -6.67
CA ALA A 193 1.12 -17.34 -7.87
C ALA A 193 0.75 -16.37 -9.00
N LEU A 194 0.01 -15.29 -8.69
CA LEU A 194 -0.33 -14.24 -9.66
C LEU A 194 0.92 -13.57 -10.23
N VAL A 195 1.87 -13.18 -9.37
CA VAL A 195 3.13 -12.55 -9.79
C VAL A 195 3.94 -13.50 -10.68
N ILE A 196 4.08 -14.77 -10.29
CA ILE A 196 4.78 -15.79 -11.10
C ILE A 196 4.11 -15.96 -12.45
N THR A 197 2.77 -16.06 -12.49
CA THR A 197 2.00 -16.18 -13.74
C THR A 197 2.28 -15.00 -14.67
N MET A 198 2.28 -13.79 -14.14
CA MET A 198 2.58 -12.59 -14.90
C MET A 198 4.02 -12.60 -15.44
N ILE A 199 5.00 -13.02 -14.64
CA ILE A 199 6.41 -13.14 -15.07
C ILE A 199 6.52 -14.18 -16.20
N VAL A 200 5.87 -15.34 -16.06
CA VAL A 200 5.90 -16.38 -17.09
C VAL A 200 5.30 -15.87 -18.40
N PHE A 201 4.16 -15.17 -18.34
CA PHE A 201 3.52 -14.65 -19.57
C PHE A 201 4.37 -13.59 -20.27
N VAL A 202 5.07 -12.76 -19.52
CA VAL A 202 6.04 -11.81 -20.08
C VAL A 202 7.24 -12.55 -20.68
N ALA A 203 7.79 -13.52 -19.95
CA ALA A 203 8.98 -14.28 -20.40
C ALA A 203 8.71 -15.15 -21.65
N THR A 204 7.48 -15.67 -21.79
CA THR A 204 7.06 -16.47 -22.95
C THR A 204 6.59 -15.64 -24.15
N GLY A 205 6.58 -14.31 -24.03
CA GLY A 205 6.12 -13.41 -25.08
C GLY A 205 4.58 -13.39 -25.28
N LEU A 206 3.82 -14.06 -24.41
CA LEU A 206 2.34 -13.98 -24.42
C LEU A 206 1.86 -12.56 -24.10
N ILE A 207 2.67 -11.79 -23.40
CA ILE A 207 2.46 -10.38 -23.13
C ILE A 207 3.71 -9.63 -23.65
N PRO A 208 3.60 -8.94 -24.80
CA PRO A 208 4.74 -8.24 -25.37
C PRO A 208 5.14 -7.04 -24.50
N LEU A 209 6.43 -6.90 -24.24
CA LEU A 209 7.01 -5.68 -23.67
C LEU A 209 7.40 -4.77 -24.83
N ILE A 210 6.71 -3.66 -24.98
CA ILE A 210 6.97 -2.63 -26.00
C ILE A 210 7.88 -1.56 -25.41
#